data_7c11de9219e7303cd178ac2b2c95c7db
#
_entry.id   7c11de9219e7303cd178ac2b2c95c7db
#
_cell.length_a   1.000
_cell.length_b   1.000
_cell.length_c   1.000
_cell.angle_alpha   90.00
_cell.angle_beta   90.00
_cell.angle_gamma   90.00
#
_symmetry.space_group_name_H-M   'P 1'
#
loop_
_entity.id
_entity.type
_entity.pdbx_description
1 polymer ?
#
loop_
_entity_poly.entity_id
_entity_poly.type
_entity_poly.pdbx_seq_one_letter_code
_entity_poly.pdbx_strand_id
1 'polypeptide(L)'
;MNNYIKKNLISYLTLTVLLAPISLAIAADSSFKPLSEQRSIIIHGGGSQPVANLYHIWSNSYEARYRDVSLSYKISNVVKGIADLEDNKIDYAGSEIPLKVEELRKKGLFQFPTSLISFTPVANIPGVHSGNLKLDSATLAGIFLGTITKWNDPRLVELNPRLPLPDKVINTVHRNSGNPITYVLRSYLSKVSPEWAAKVGVGSTLAWPVGQEVGDGTNEAMIAYIRDTPYSIGFTMLSLVLKNNLNLIKMKNRDGNFISVSPEGVMAASSNAKWNVEDGFYNILTNQPGPETWPFVMTGYATIKLEPANPKNTKTLLHFFDVGLKRGQLEVVSADLIPLPDSVADIIRAALKQQNIAGH
;
A
#
# COMPACT_ATOMS: atom_id res chain seq x y z
N MET A 1 60.91 -13.29 -9.15
CA MET A 1 62.09 -13.37 -8.24
C MET A 1 61.62 -14.07 -6.98
N ASN A 2 62.11 -15.32 -6.90
CA ASN A 2 62.61 -16.10 -5.76
C ASN A 2 61.61 -16.36 -4.60
N ASN A 3 61.15 -17.60 -4.54
CA ASN A 3 61.76 -18.76 -3.81
C ASN A 3 61.75 -18.58 -2.29
N TYR A 4 60.98 -19.46 -1.59
CA TYR A 4 61.56 -20.44 -0.68
C TYR A 4 60.58 -21.57 -0.35
N ILE A 5 60.96 -22.73 -0.84
CA ILE A 5 60.47 -24.06 -0.47
C ILE A 5 61.15 -24.47 0.82
N LYS A 6 60.45 -25.03 1.80
CA LYS A 6 61.02 -26.07 2.68
C LYS A 6 59.97 -27.08 3.10
N LYS A 7 60.25 -28.30 2.71
CA LYS A 7 59.70 -29.60 3.07
C LYS A 7 59.70 -29.81 4.58
N ASN A 8 58.64 -30.47 5.11
CA ASN A 8 58.81 -31.46 6.15
C ASN A 8 57.81 -32.60 5.94
N LEU A 9 58.39 -33.80 5.69
CA LEU A 9 57.74 -35.11 5.74
C LEU A 9 57.33 -35.36 7.18
N ILE A 10 56.10 -35.78 7.46
CA ILE A 10 55.77 -36.56 8.64
C ILE A 10 54.94 -37.77 8.22
N SER A 11 55.41 -38.90 8.62
CA SER A 11 55.05 -40.31 8.48
C SER A 11 53.55 -40.58 8.59
N TYR A 12 52.98 -41.29 7.63
CA TYR A 12 51.66 -41.92 7.72
C TYR A 12 51.72 -43.16 8.61
N LEU A 13 51.01 -43.05 9.75
CA LEU A 13 50.69 -44.26 10.54
C LEU A 13 49.25 -44.64 10.15
N THR A 14 49.09 -45.70 9.37
CA THR A 14 47.81 -46.28 9.00
C THR A 14 47.24 -47.03 10.21
N LEU A 15 46.22 -46.40 10.85
CA LEU A 15 45.42 -47.08 11.86
C LEU A 15 44.10 -47.54 11.16
N THR A 16 44.08 -48.87 10.90
CA THR A 16 42.85 -49.51 10.37
C THR A 16 41.88 -49.69 11.50
N VAL A 17 40.86 -48.78 11.58
CA VAL A 17 39.73 -48.96 12.47
C VAL A 17 38.65 -49.73 11.73
N LEU A 18 38.41 -50.96 12.15
CA LEU A 18 37.23 -51.75 11.73
C LEU A 18 35.95 -51.05 12.26
N LEU A 19 35.26 -50.33 11.40
CA LEU A 19 33.91 -49.84 11.66
C LEU A 19 32.92 -50.98 11.37
N ALA A 20 32.40 -51.61 12.40
CA ALA A 20 31.21 -52.43 12.30
C ALA A 20 30.02 -51.51 12.00
N PRO A 21 29.11 -51.83 11.06
CA PRO A 21 27.92 -51.03 10.83
C PRO A 21 26.97 -51.19 12.03
N ILE A 22 26.91 -50.16 12.89
CA ILE A 22 25.83 -50.02 13.84
C ILE A 22 24.64 -49.55 13.03
N SER A 23 23.76 -50.49 12.62
CA SER A 23 22.44 -50.16 12.09
C SER A 23 21.61 -49.61 13.24
N LEU A 24 21.69 -48.29 13.44
CA LEU A 24 20.70 -47.58 14.26
C LEU A 24 19.39 -47.58 13.47
N ALA A 25 18.54 -48.57 13.75
CA ALA A 25 17.14 -48.48 13.35
C ALA A 25 16.52 -47.30 14.13
N ILE A 26 16.54 -46.12 13.53
CA ILE A 26 15.69 -45.02 13.97
C ILE A 26 14.28 -45.49 13.65
N ALA A 27 13.59 -46.04 14.67
CA ALA A 27 12.16 -46.17 14.61
C ALA A 27 11.62 -44.74 14.31
N ALA A 28 11.15 -44.54 13.08
CA ALA A 28 10.47 -43.32 12.73
C ALA A 28 9.22 -43.27 13.64
N ASP A 29 9.30 -42.46 14.67
CA ASP A 29 8.13 -42.15 15.49
C ASP A 29 7.11 -41.47 14.57
N SER A 30 6.14 -42.27 14.09
CA SER A 30 5.05 -41.84 13.22
C SER A 30 4.08 -40.89 13.90
N SER A 31 4.40 -40.45 15.12
CA SER A 31 3.57 -39.52 15.90
C SER A 31 3.83 -38.04 15.55
N PHE A 32 4.86 -37.73 14.75
CA PHE A 32 5.11 -36.37 14.30
C PHE A 32 4.13 -36.04 13.17
N LYS A 33 2.93 -35.57 13.52
CA LYS A 33 2.02 -34.99 12.54
C LYS A 33 2.69 -33.75 11.93
N PRO A 34 2.62 -33.57 10.59
CA PRO A 34 3.10 -32.34 9.96
C PRO A 34 2.44 -31.12 10.64
N LEU A 35 3.16 -30.04 10.79
CA LEU A 35 2.65 -28.80 11.41
C LEU A 35 1.32 -28.32 10.79
N SER A 36 1.06 -28.65 9.52
CA SER A 36 -0.20 -28.40 8.82
C SER A 36 -1.41 -29.16 9.37
N GLU A 37 -1.18 -30.35 9.97
CA GLU A 37 -2.27 -31.15 10.56
C GLU A 37 -2.66 -30.72 11.98
N GLN A 38 -1.86 -29.85 12.63
CA GLN A 38 -2.14 -29.34 13.99
C GLN A 38 -2.91 -28.02 14.01
N ARG A 39 -3.10 -27.35 12.85
CA ARG A 39 -3.78 -26.07 12.80
C ARG A 39 -5.28 -26.24 12.88
N SER A 40 -5.87 -25.79 13.99
CA SER A 40 -7.29 -25.93 14.29
C SER A 40 -8.14 -24.75 13.82
N ILE A 41 -7.48 -23.60 13.52
CA ILE A 41 -8.12 -22.36 13.07
C ILE A 41 -7.51 -21.98 11.73
N ILE A 42 -8.35 -21.94 10.70
CA ILE A 42 -7.95 -21.53 9.34
C ILE A 42 -8.72 -20.28 8.97
N ILE A 43 -8.00 -19.20 8.64
CA ILE A 43 -8.56 -17.90 8.30
C ILE A 43 -8.12 -17.55 6.88
N HIS A 44 -9.08 -17.21 6.05
CA HIS A 44 -8.86 -16.80 4.67
C HIS A 44 -9.15 -15.31 4.48
N GLY A 45 -8.19 -14.60 3.95
CA GLY A 45 -8.37 -13.23 3.47
C GLY A 45 -8.32 -13.16 1.95
N GLY A 46 -8.77 -12.03 1.41
CA GLY A 46 -8.66 -11.79 -0.01
C GLY A 46 -8.95 -10.34 -0.37
N GLY A 47 -8.67 -9.96 -1.63
CA GLY A 47 -8.96 -8.62 -2.12
C GLY A 47 -7.75 -7.94 -2.76
N SER A 48 -7.55 -6.67 -2.49
CA SER A 48 -6.61 -5.82 -3.19
C SER A 48 -5.14 -6.17 -2.97
N GLN A 49 -4.33 -5.95 -4.02
CA GLN A 49 -2.90 -6.24 -4.00
C GLN A 49 -2.07 -5.30 -3.10
N PRO A 50 -2.28 -3.97 -3.04
CA PRO A 50 -1.42 -3.08 -2.26
C PRO A 50 -1.29 -3.45 -0.77
N VAL A 51 -2.33 -4.00 -0.15
CA VAL A 51 -2.31 -4.43 1.25
C VAL A 51 -1.88 -5.89 1.44
N ALA A 52 -1.78 -6.67 0.37
CA ALA A 52 -1.51 -8.11 0.43
C ALA A 52 -0.18 -8.43 1.12
N ASN A 53 0.88 -7.69 0.78
CA ASN A 53 2.22 -7.93 1.35
C ASN A 53 2.21 -7.72 2.86
N LEU A 54 1.51 -6.70 3.37
CA LEU A 54 1.36 -6.47 4.80
C LEU A 54 0.66 -7.64 5.48
N TYR A 55 -0.45 -8.10 4.92
CA TYR A 55 -1.19 -9.21 5.53
C TYR A 55 -0.41 -10.53 5.49
N HIS A 56 0.40 -10.77 4.45
CA HIS A 56 1.32 -11.92 4.44
C HIS A 56 2.40 -11.81 5.53
N ILE A 57 3.02 -10.64 5.70
CA ILE A 57 4.05 -10.43 6.72
C ILE A 57 3.44 -10.59 8.12
N TRP A 58 2.30 -9.94 8.38
CA TRP A 58 1.59 -10.07 9.65
C TRP A 58 1.14 -11.51 9.93
N SER A 59 0.66 -12.23 8.91
CA SER A 59 0.28 -13.64 9.03
C SER A 59 1.47 -14.50 9.44
N ASN A 60 2.61 -14.35 8.78
CA ASN A 60 3.82 -15.10 9.11
C ASN A 60 4.28 -14.83 10.56
N SER A 61 4.29 -13.57 10.98
CA SER A 61 4.65 -13.16 12.36
C SER A 61 3.66 -13.72 13.39
N TYR A 62 2.38 -13.71 13.07
CA TYR A 62 1.32 -14.23 13.93
C TYR A 62 1.37 -15.74 14.06
N GLU A 63 1.46 -16.48 12.95
CA GLU A 63 1.57 -17.93 12.89
C GLU A 63 2.83 -18.46 13.59
N ALA A 64 3.93 -17.72 13.54
CA ALA A 64 5.14 -18.06 14.28
C ALA A 64 4.90 -18.11 15.80
N ARG A 65 3.95 -17.32 16.32
CA ARG A 65 3.61 -17.22 17.74
C ARG A 65 2.42 -18.11 18.13
N TYR A 66 1.44 -18.21 17.25
CA TYR A 66 0.18 -18.94 17.46
C TYR A 66 0.13 -20.13 16.49
N ARG A 67 0.70 -21.27 16.91
CA ARG A 67 0.97 -22.43 16.06
C ARG A 67 -0.28 -23.18 15.58
N ASP A 68 -1.39 -23.01 16.27
CA ASP A 68 -2.69 -23.59 15.94
C ASP A 68 -3.50 -22.79 14.90
N VAL A 69 -2.96 -21.64 14.45
CA VAL A 69 -3.61 -20.77 13.47
C VAL A 69 -2.91 -20.84 12.11
N SER A 70 -3.70 -20.79 11.05
CA SER A 70 -3.25 -20.57 9.66
C SER A 70 -3.98 -19.39 9.06
N LEU A 71 -3.25 -18.43 8.50
CA LEU A 71 -3.79 -17.27 7.81
C LEU A 71 -3.31 -17.26 6.37
N SER A 72 -4.21 -17.00 5.44
CA SER A 72 -3.87 -16.83 4.03
C SER A 72 -4.53 -15.57 3.47
N TYR A 73 -3.93 -15.00 2.43
CA TYR A 73 -4.51 -13.88 1.70
C TYR A 73 -4.38 -14.11 0.20
N LYS A 74 -5.52 -14.10 -0.50
CA LYS A 74 -5.58 -14.28 -1.96
C LYS A 74 -5.79 -12.95 -2.67
N ILE A 75 -4.82 -12.56 -3.48
CA ILE A 75 -4.91 -11.34 -4.29
C ILE A 75 -6.03 -11.48 -5.32
N SER A 76 -6.88 -10.46 -5.38
CA SER A 76 -7.89 -10.25 -6.41
C SER A 76 -8.06 -8.73 -6.66
N ASN A 77 -9.28 -8.24 -6.68
CA ASN A 77 -9.58 -6.80 -6.66
C ASN A 77 -10.56 -6.48 -5.53
N VAL A 78 -10.77 -5.18 -5.26
CA VAL A 78 -11.64 -4.71 -4.16
C VAL A 78 -13.06 -5.26 -4.28
N VAL A 79 -13.66 -5.20 -5.48
CA VAL A 79 -15.04 -5.65 -5.71
C VAL A 79 -15.20 -7.14 -5.43
N LYS A 80 -14.26 -7.94 -5.98
CA LYS A 80 -14.28 -9.39 -5.76
C LYS A 80 -14.02 -9.75 -4.29
N GLY A 81 -13.09 -9.05 -3.62
CA GLY A 81 -12.80 -9.27 -2.20
C GLY A 81 -14.04 -9.06 -1.34
N ILE A 82 -14.77 -7.96 -1.55
CA ILE A 82 -16.01 -7.69 -0.81
C ILE A 82 -17.10 -8.73 -1.14
N ALA A 83 -17.26 -9.11 -2.40
CA ALA A 83 -18.25 -10.14 -2.79
C ALA A 83 -17.92 -11.51 -2.16
N ASP A 84 -16.64 -11.92 -2.17
CA ASP A 84 -16.22 -13.18 -1.56
C ASP A 84 -16.42 -13.17 -0.03
N LEU A 85 -16.27 -12.00 0.63
CA LEU A 85 -16.56 -11.83 2.05
C LEU A 85 -18.07 -11.95 2.32
N GLU A 86 -18.93 -11.31 1.52
CA GLU A 86 -20.40 -11.41 1.62
C GLU A 86 -20.87 -12.87 1.46
N ASP A 87 -20.27 -13.60 0.53
CA ASP A 87 -20.56 -15.01 0.23
C ASP A 87 -19.95 -15.99 1.25
N ASN A 88 -19.27 -15.53 2.31
CA ASN A 88 -18.54 -16.36 3.29
C ASN A 88 -17.46 -17.28 2.67
N LYS A 89 -16.87 -16.87 1.54
CA LYS A 89 -15.72 -17.56 0.92
C LYS A 89 -14.40 -17.19 1.58
N ILE A 90 -14.36 -16.02 2.23
CA ILE A 90 -13.23 -15.51 3.01
C ILE A 90 -13.73 -14.90 4.32
N ASP A 91 -12.84 -14.79 5.31
CA ASP A 91 -13.12 -14.23 6.64
C ASP A 91 -12.89 -12.72 6.71
N TYR A 92 -12.02 -12.18 5.85
CA TYR A 92 -11.78 -10.73 5.75
C TYR A 92 -11.37 -10.30 4.34
N ALA A 93 -11.71 -9.07 3.98
CA ALA A 93 -11.34 -8.45 2.70
C ALA A 93 -10.39 -7.28 2.91
N GLY A 94 -9.38 -7.16 2.04
CA GLY A 94 -8.47 -6.01 1.96
C GLY A 94 -8.87 -5.04 0.85
N SER A 95 -8.84 -3.73 1.13
CA SER A 95 -9.25 -2.68 0.20
C SER A 95 -8.47 -1.38 0.43
N GLU A 96 -8.41 -0.50 -0.57
CA GLU A 96 -7.94 0.87 -0.44
C GLU A 96 -9.07 1.89 -0.64
N ILE A 97 -10.25 1.45 -0.99
CA ILE A 97 -11.43 2.30 -1.12
C ILE A 97 -12.38 1.94 0.01
N PRO A 98 -12.65 2.86 0.95
CA PRO A 98 -13.58 2.58 2.03
C PRO A 98 -15.02 2.48 1.52
N LEU A 99 -15.77 1.56 2.08
CA LEU A 99 -17.21 1.48 1.91
C LEU A 99 -17.89 2.56 2.74
N LYS A 100 -18.97 3.13 2.23
CA LYS A 100 -19.80 4.07 2.99
C LYS A 100 -20.56 3.36 4.11
N VAL A 101 -20.90 4.08 5.16
CA VAL A 101 -21.57 3.52 6.34
C VAL A 101 -22.90 2.84 6.01
N GLU A 102 -23.66 3.42 5.04
CA GLU A 102 -24.92 2.85 4.58
C GLU A 102 -24.71 1.48 3.91
N GLU A 103 -23.62 1.35 3.15
CA GLU A 103 -23.25 0.11 2.48
C GLU A 103 -22.77 -0.93 3.50
N LEU A 104 -21.94 -0.54 4.46
CA LEU A 104 -21.50 -1.40 5.56
C LEU A 104 -22.69 -1.96 6.35
N ARG A 105 -23.63 -1.09 6.74
CA ARG A 105 -24.84 -1.51 7.49
C ARG A 105 -25.71 -2.44 6.67
N LYS A 106 -25.94 -2.12 5.40
CA LYS A 106 -26.75 -2.96 4.50
C LYS A 106 -26.18 -4.37 4.33
N LYS A 107 -24.84 -4.48 4.33
CA LYS A 107 -24.12 -5.75 4.12
C LYS A 107 -23.74 -6.46 5.42
N GLY A 108 -24.02 -5.87 6.60
CA GLY A 108 -23.57 -6.41 7.89
C GLY A 108 -22.06 -6.49 8.02
N LEU A 109 -21.35 -5.47 7.50
CA LEU A 109 -19.89 -5.40 7.48
C LEU A 109 -19.35 -4.35 8.45
N PHE A 110 -18.14 -4.59 8.92
CA PHE A 110 -17.34 -3.64 9.68
C PHE A 110 -15.99 -3.49 9.00
N GLN A 111 -15.55 -2.25 8.75
CA GLN A 111 -14.24 -1.96 8.18
C GLN A 111 -13.41 -1.11 9.14
N PHE A 112 -12.09 -1.21 9.01
CA PHE A 112 -11.15 -0.42 9.78
C PHE A 112 -9.82 -0.26 9.03
N PRO A 113 -9.10 0.87 9.25
CA PRO A 113 -7.78 1.12 8.69
C PRO A 113 -6.73 0.13 9.21
N THR A 114 -5.74 -0.22 8.36
CA THR A 114 -4.61 -1.08 8.74
C THR A 114 -3.26 -0.46 8.39
N SER A 115 -3.21 0.44 7.41
CA SER A 115 -1.98 1.09 6.95
C SER A 115 -2.29 2.33 6.14
N LEU A 116 -1.24 3.12 5.83
CA LEU A 116 -1.29 4.24 4.91
C LEU A 116 -0.48 3.92 3.66
N ILE A 117 -0.94 4.45 2.52
CA ILE A 117 -0.30 4.29 1.23
C ILE A 117 -0.07 5.68 0.66
N SER A 118 1.18 5.99 0.30
CA SER A 118 1.51 7.27 -0.29
C SER A 118 1.59 7.19 -1.80
N PHE A 119 1.00 8.17 -2.46
CA PHE A 119 1.14 8.42 -3.88
C PHE A 119 1.81 9.75 -4.13
N THR A 120 2.40 9.87 -5.32
CA THR A 120 3.05 11.10 -5.72
C THR A 120 2.97 11.27 -7.23
N PRO A 121 2.80 12.51 -7.72
CA PRO A 121 3.07 12.81 -9.11
C PRO A 121 4.56 12.67 -9.36
N VAL A 122 4.90 12.16 -10.54
CA VAL A 122 6.28 11.99 -11.01
C VAL A 122 6.40 12.52 -12.43
N ALA A 123 7.50 13.18 -12.75
CA ALA A 123 7.75 13.70 -14.08
C ALA A 123 9.16 13.35 -14.55
N ASN A 124 9.28 13.14 -15.86
CA ASN A 124 10.55 12.96 -16.54
C ASN A 124 10.84 14.18 -17.41
N ILE A 125 11.50 15.19 -16.84
CA ILE A 125 11.95 16.37 -17.58
C ILE A 125 13.48 16.36 -17.62
N PRO A 126 14.11 16.14 -18.78
CA PRO A 126 15.57 16.15 -18.89
C PRO A 126 16.18 17.43 -18.30
N GLY A 127 17.19 17.26 -17.42
CA GLY A 127 17.84 18.36 -16.71
C GLY A 127 17.13 18.87 -15.46
N VAL A 128 15.94 18.36 -15.12
CA VAL A 128 15.25 18.68 -13.86
C VAL A 128 15.43 17.50 -12.89
N HIS A 129 16.04 17.79 -11.73
CA HIS A 129 16.32 16.77 -10.71
C HIS A 129 15.16 16.62 -9.72
N SER A 130 15.15 15.48 -9.06
CA SER A 130 14.18 15.12 -8.03
C SER A 130 14.05 16.22 -6.96
N GLY A 131 12.82 16.60 -6.62
CA GLY A 131 12.51 17.61 -5.62
C GLY A 131 12.68 19.07 -6.08
N ASN A 132 13.08 19.33 -7.32
CA ASN A 132 13.22 20.69 -7.82
C ASN A 132 11.93 21.24 -8.43
N LEU A 133 11.16 20.39 -9.14
CA LEU A 133 9.88 20.81 -9.72
C LEU A 133 8.83 21.01 -8.62
N LYS A 134 8.13 22.13 -8.70
CA LYS A 134 7.00 22.48 -7.82
C LYS A 134 5.73 22.54 -8.63
N LEU A 135 4.68 21.92 -8.11
CA LEU A 135 3.32 22.06 -8.62
C LEU A 135 2.37 22.45 -7.47
N ASP A 136 1.34 23.18 -7.79
CA ASP A 136 0.19 23.38 -6.91
C ASP A 136 -1.04 22.64 -7.44
N SER A 137 -2.13 22.73 -6.72
CA SER A 137 -3.38 22.05 -7.08
C SER A 137 -3.95 22.52 -8.42
N ALA A 138 -3.84 23.82 -8.72
CA ALA A 138 -4.35 24.41 -9.95
C ALA A 138 -3.57 23.95 -11.18
N THR A 139 -2.22 23.95 -11.09
CA THR A 139 -1.37 23.51 -12.18
C THR A 139 -1.47 22.01 -12.41
N LEU A 140 -1.53 21.19 -11.35
CA LEU A 140 -1.74 19.75 -11.49
C LEU A 140 -3.10 19.44 -12.15
N ALA A 141 -4.17 20.10 -11.71
CA ALA A 141 -5.49 19.94 -12.33
C ALA A 141 -5.48 20.41 -13.78
N GLY A 142 -4.84 21.54 -14.08
CA GLY A 142 -4.71 22.06 -15.45
C GLY A 142 -3.98 21.11 -16.41
N ILE A 143 -2.95 20.42 -15.93
CA ILE A 143 -2.25 19.40 -16.72
C ILE A 143 -3.19 18.23 -17.05
N PHE A 144 -3.88 17.66 -16.06
CA PHE A 144 -4.77 16.51 -16.28
C PHE A 144 -6.10 16.90 -16.97
N LEU A 145 -6.51 18.17 -16.96
CA LEU A 145 -7.61 18.70 -17.76
C LEU A 145 -7.19 19.01 -19.22
N GLY A 146 -5.89 19.11 -19.50
CA GLY A 146 -5.37 19.52 -20.79
C GLY A 146 -5.42 21.02 -21.04
N THR A 147 -5.61 21.85 -20.00
CA THR A 147 -5.54 23.32 -20.09
C THR A 147 -4.10 23.84 -19.93
N ILE A 148 -3.20 23.01 -19.40
CA ILE A 148 -1.75 23.19 -19.40
C ILE A 148 -1.14 22.08 -20.25
N THR A 149 -0.63 22.43 -21.42
CA THR A 149 -0.18 21.45 -22.41
C THR A 149 1.33 21.45 -22.65
N LYS A 150 2.05 22.47 -22.14
CA LYS A 150 3.50 22.60 -22.28
C LYS A 150 4.17 22.84 -20.94
N TRP A 151 5.41 22.39 -20.79
CA TRP A 151 6.19 22.58 -19.58
C TRP A 151 6.56 24.05 -19.31
N ASN A 152 6.72 24.87 -20.36
CA ASN A 152 6.97 26.31 -20.24
C ASN A 152 5.70 27.17 -20.14
N ASP A 153 4.54 26.56 -19.82
CA ASP A 153 3.34 27.34 -19.51
C ASP A 153 3.63 28.39 -18.42
N PRO A 154 3.20 29.67 -18.59
CA PRO A 154 3.49 30.72 -17.63
C PRO A 154 3.16 30.37 -16.18
N ARG A 155 2.10 29.61 -15.93
CA ARG A 155 1.69 29.17 -14.58
C ARG A 155 2.71 28.22 -13.95
N LEU A 156 3.33 27.36 -14.75
CA LEU A 156 4.40 26.45 -14.28
C LEU A 156 5.71 27.23 -14.08
N VAL A 157 6.05 28.16 -14.95
CA VAL A 157 7.24 29.00 -14.85
C VAL A 157 7.18 29.89 -13.60
N GLU A 158 6.04 30.47 -13.30
CA GLU A 158 5.81 31.28 -12.09
C GLU A 158 6.09 30.51 -10.79
N LEU A 159 5.65 29.25 -10.72
CA LEU A 159 5.95 28.36 -9.58
C LEU A 159 7.42 27.92 -9.52
N ASN A 160 8.12 27.96 -10.64
CA ASN A 160 9.48 27.42 -10.83
C ASN A 160 10.47 28.42 -11.45
N PRO A 161 10.61 29.63 -10.92
CA PRO A 161 11.37 30.70 -11.58
C PRO A 161 12.87 30.43 -11.77
N ARG A 162 13.39 29.41 -11.07
CA ARG A 162 14.79 28.97 -11.14
C ARG A 162 15.01 27.77 -12.04
N LEU A 163 13.93 27.16 -12.58
CA LEU A 163 14.04 26.01 -13.47
C LEU A 163 13.86 26.44 -14.92
N PRO A 164 14.77 26.07 -15.82
CA PRO A 164 14.61 26.29 -17.25
C PRO A 164 13.61 25.28 -17.83
N LEU A 165 12.32 25.49 -17.58
CA LEU A 165 11.27 24.62 -18.10
C LEU A 165 11.21 24.73 -19.63
N PRO A 166 11.28 23.59 -20.37
CA PRO A 166 11.43 23.61 -21.82
C PRO A 166 10.11 23.86 -22.55
N ASP A 167 10.19 24.45 -23.75
CA ASP A 167 9.04 24.51 -24.69
C ASP A 167 8.79 23.13 -25.29
N LYS A 168 8.22 22.23 -24.48
CA LYS A 168 7.87 20.85 -24.85
C LYS A 168 6.47 20.52 -24.37
N VAL A 169 5.77 19.74 -25.17
CA VAL A 169 4.45 19.21 -24.83
C VAL A 169 4.56 18.28 -23.62
N ILE A 170 3.62 18.39 -22.71
CA ILE A 170 3.50 17.48 -21.57
C ILE A 170 2.83 16.17 -22.02
N ASN A 171 3.56 15.08 -21.91
CA ASN A 171 3.04 13.74 -22.15
C ASN A 171 2.35 13.23 -20.87
N THR A 172 1.08 13.56 -20.70
CA THR A 172 0.30 13.10 -19.55
C THR A 172 0.00 11.62 -19.69
N VAL A 173 0.23 10.86 -18.62
CA VAL A 173 -0.02 9.41 -18.60
C VAL A 173 -0.86 9.03 -17.38
N HIS A 174 -1.79 8.12 -17.58
CA HIS A 174 -2.71 7.66 -16.55
C HIS A 174 -2.90 6.14 -16.61
N ARG A 175 -3.47 5.58 -15.55
CA ARG A 175 -3.83 4.17 -15.48
C ARG A 175 -5.21 3.95 -16.08
N ASN A 176 -5.48 2.68 -16.42
CA ASN A 176 -6.79 2.24 -16.89
C ASN A 176 -7.89 2.44 -15.83
N SER A 177 -9.11 2.23 -16.23
CA SER A 177 -10.28 2.30 -15.37
C SER A 177 -10.27 1.21 -14.27
N GLY A 178 -10.97 1.48 -13.15
CA GLY A 178 -11.11 0.54 -12.04
C GLY A 178 -9.94 0.53 -11.03
N ASN A 179 -8.92 1.35 -11.23
CA ASN A 179 -7.75 1.38 -10.35
C ASN A 179 -7.97 2.31 -9.14
N PRO A 180 -7.67 1.88 -7.90
CA PRO A 180 -7.80 2.71 -6.69
C PRO A 180 -6.98 4.01 -6.74
N ILE A 181 -5.77 3.99 -7.36
CA ILE A 181 -4.93 5.19 -7.52
C ILE A 181 -5.65 6.24 -8.36
N THR A 182 -6.31 5.81 -9.45
CA THR A 182 -7.14 6.68 -10.28
C THR A 182 -8.27 7.32 -9.48
N TYR A 183 -8.95 6.54 -8.63
CA TYR A 183 -10.01 7.06 -7.77
C TYR A 183 -9.50 8.13 -6.81
N VAL A 184 -8.37 7.89 -6.14
CA VAL A 184 -7.78 8.82 -5.16
C VAL A 184 -7.30 10.11 -5.83
N LEU A 185 -6.60 10.01 -6.98
CA LEU A 185 -6.17 11.19 -7.72
C LEU A 185 -7.36 12.05 -8.15
N ARG A 186 -8.40 11.44 -8.70
CA ARG A 186 -9.62 12.15 -9.10
C ARG A 186 -10.38 12.73 -7.91
N SER A 187 -10.40 12.04 -6.77
CA SER A 187 -10.95 12.57 -5.53
C SER A 187 -10.21 13.82 -5.08
N TYR A 188 -8.87 13.83 -5.15
CA TYR A 188 -8.09 15.02 -4.87
C TYR A 188 -8.42 16.15 -5.85
N LEU A 189 -8.34 15.88 -7.16
CA LEU A 189 -8.59 16.89 -8.19
C LEU A 189 -9.99 17.50 -8.09
N SER A 190 -11.00 16.70 -7.73
CA SER A 190 -12.37 17.18 -7.49
C SER A 190 -12.48 18.06 -6.25
N LYS A 191 -11.68 17.82 -5.20
CA LYS A 191 -11.65 18.67 -4.00
C LYS A 191 -11.00 20.03 -4.25
N VAL A 192 -10.05 20.12 -5.18
CA VAL A 192 -9.20 21.31 -5.37
C VAL A 192 -9.49 22.09 -6.65
N SER A 193 -10.24 21.52 -7.58
CA SER A 193 -10.61 22.14 -8.86
C SER A 193 -12.12 22.01 -9.13
N PRO A 194 -12.87 23.12 -9.01
CA PRO A 194 -14.29 23.13 -9.40
C PRO A 194 -14.51 22.73 -10.86
N GLU A 195 -13.61 23.09 -11.76
CA GLU A 195 -13.67 22.70 -13.16
C GLU A 195 -13.53 21.18 -13.34
N TRP A 196 -12.59 20.56 -12.62
CA TRP A 196 -12.46 19.09 -12.62
C TRP A 196 -13.73 18.43 -12.05
N ALA A 197 -14.23 18.93 -10.93
CA ALA A 197 -15.42 18.37 -10.29
C ALA A 197 -16.64 18.41 -11.23
N ALA A 198 -16.80 19.50 -12.02
CA ALA A 198 -17.90 19.66 -12.96
C ALA A 198 -17.74 18.81 -14.24
N LYS A 199 -16.52 18.73 -14.80
CA LYS A 199 -16.28 18.09 -16.10
C LYS A 199 -15.97 16.60 -16.00
N VAL A 200 -15.30 16.16 -14.93
CA VAL A 200 -14.79 14.78 -14.78
C VAL A 200 -15.39 14.11 -13.54
N GLY A 201 -15.28 14.75 -12.38
CA GLY A 201 -15.79 14.23 -11.12
C GLY A 201 -14.89 13.16 -10.47
N VAL A 202 -15.48 12.43 -9.50
CA VAL A 202 -14.85 11.36 -8.74
C VAL A 202 -15.31 10.00 -9.27
N GLY A 203 -14.37 9.08 -9.49
CA GLY A 203 -14.67 7.72 -9.93
C GLY A 203 -13.44 7.05 -10.53
N SER A 204 -13.40 5.74 -10.50
CA SER A 204 -12.28 4.97 -11.06
C SER A 204 -12.49 4.60 -12.55
N THR A 205 -13.73 4.68 -13.05
CA THR A 205 -14.12 4.20 -14.40
C THR A 205 -14.47 5.30 -15.39
N LEU A 206 -14.38 6.57 -14.99
CA LEU A 206 -14.67 7.70 -15.86
C LEU A 206 -13.57 7.91 -16.90
N ALA A 207 -13.91 8.48 -18.06
CA ALA A 207 -12.90 8.83 -19.07
C ALA A 207 -11.92 9.91 -18.54
N TRP A 208 -10.69 9.87 -19.02
CA TRP A 208 -9.72 10.93 -18.79
C TRP A 208 -9.86 12.01 -19.87
N PRO A 209 -9.75 13.30 -19.50
CA PRO A 209 -9.83 14.38 -20.50
C PRO A 209 -8.68 14.35 -21.51
N VAL A 210 -7.48 14.03 -21.04
CA VAL A 210 -6.25 13.97 -21.83
C VAL A 210 -5.33 12.88 -21.29
N GLY A 211 -4.30 12.56 -22.06
CA GLY A 211 -3.25 11.64 -21.67
C GLY A 211 -3.37 10.29 -22.32
N GLN A 212 -2.33 9.50 -22.17
CA GLN A 212 -2.25 8.15 -22.68
C GLN A 212 -2.48 7.15 -21.55
N GLU A 213 -3.30 6.17 -21.81
CA GLU A 213 -3.45 5.01 -20.92
C GLU A 213 -2.23 4.10 -21.06
N VAL A 214 -1.63 3.73 -19.90
CA VAL A 214 -0.50 2.81 -19.91
C VAL A 214 -0.97 1.38 -20.04
N GLY A 215 -0.48 0.70 -21.06
CA GLY A 215 -0.48 -0.71 -21.34
C GLY A 215 -1.48 -1.57 -20.56
N ASP A 216 -0.97 -2.48 -19.75
CA ASP A 216 -1.76 -3.39 -18.90
C ASP A 216 -2.31 -2.75 -17.61
N GLY A 217 -2.07 -1.45 -17.40
CA GLY A 217 -2.50 -0.73 -16.20
C GLY A 217 -1.72 -1.08 -14.93
N THR A 218 -0.58 -1.78 -15.03
CA THR A 218 0.26 -2.12 -13.88
C THR A 218 1.09 -0.94 -13.38
N ASN A 219 1.67 -1.06 -12.20
CA ASN A 219 2.63 -0.08 -11.68
C ASN A 219 3.90 -0.05 -12.52
N GLU A 220 4.36 -1.22 -12.96
CA GLU A 220 5.54 -1.42 -13.76
C GLU A 220 5.42 -0.72 -15.12
N ALA A 221 4.28 -0.84 -15.79
CA ALA A 221 4.00 -0.16 -17.05
C ALA A 221 4.01 1.37 -16.89
N MET A 222 3.43 1.91 -15.81
CA MET A 222 3.46 3.34 -15.49
C MET A 222 4.90 3.84 -15.31
N ILE A 223 5.70 3.11 -14.53
CA ILE A 223 7.10 3.46 -14.24
C ILE A 223 7.94 3.41 -15.53
N ALA A 224 7.81 2.34 -16.31
CA ALA A 224 8.51 2.18 -17.57
C ALA A 224 8.17 3.33 -18.54
N TYR A 225 6.89 3.66 -18.68
CA TYR A 225 6.47 4.76 -19.54
C TYR A 225 7.09 6.10 -19.12
N ILE A 226 7.02 6.44 -17.82
CA ILE A 226 7.58 7.72 -17.32
C ILE A 226 9.09 7.75 -17.50
N ARG A 227 9.81 6.67 -17.16
CA ARG A 227 11.26 6.58 -17.31
C ARG A 227 11.71 6.74 -18.76
N ASP A 228 11.01 6.07 -19.69
CA ASP A 228 11.43 5.93 -21.09
C ASP A 228 10.85 7.03 -21.97
N THR A 229 9.88 7.83 -21.49
CA THR A 229 9.25 8.92 -22.23
C THR A 229 9.63 10.27 -21.66
N PRO A 230 10.56 11.03 -22.29
CA PRO A 230 10.87 12.38 -21.88
C PRO A 230 9.64 13.30 -21.91
N TYR A 231 9.63 14.27 -21.01
CA TYR A 231 8.55 15.25 -20.83
C TYR A 231 7.21 14.66 -20.40
N SER A 232 7.23 13.46 -19.85
CA SER A 232 6.03 12.81 -19.29
C SER A 232 5.76 13.23 -17.84
N ILE A 233 4.47 13.12 -17.45
CA ILE A 233 4.00 13.22 -16.08
C ILE A 233 2.95 12.14 -15.83
N GLY A 234 3.07 11.47 -14.70
CA GLY A 234 2.12 10.46 -14.25
C GLY A 234 2.00 10.43 -12.74
N PHE A 235 1.39 9.40 -12.19
CA PHE A 235 1.07 9.28 -10.78
C PHE A 235 1.20 7.83 -10.31
N THR A 236 2.03 7.59 -9.28
CA THR A 236 2.29 6.22 -8.79
C THR A 236 2.62 6.19 -7.30
N MET A 237 2.82 4.99 -6.75
CA MET A 237 3.17 4.79 -5.33
C MET A 237 4.58 5.31 -5.04
N LEU A 238 4.76 5.94 -3.86
CA LEU A 238 6.05 6.46 -3.41
C LEU A 238 7.13 5.38 -3.38
N SER A 239 6.83 4.19 -2.86
CA SER A 239 7.80 3.10 -2.77
C SER A 239 8.38 2.72 -4.14
N LEU A 240 7.56 2.76 -5.18
CA LEU A 240 7.98 2.46 -6.55
C LEU A 240 8.80 3.59 -7.16
N VAL A 241 8.47 4.85 -6.85
CA VAL A 241 9.28 6.01 -7.26
C VAL A 241 10.69 5.90 -6.72
N LEU A 242 10.82 5.59 -5.42
CA LEU A 242 12.11 5.44 -4.75
C LEU A 242 12.92 4.25 -5.30
N LYS A 243 12.28 3.09 -5.47
CA LYS A 243 12.93 1.89 -6.03
C LYS A 243 13.46 2.08 -7.45
N ASN A 244 12.80 2.93 -8.24
CA ASN A 244 13.15 3.17 -9.64
C ASN A 244 13.87 4.50 -9.88
N ASN A 245 14.24 5.22 -8.82
CA ASN A 245 14.95 6.51 -8.88
C ASN A 245 14.25 7.54 -9.78
N LEU A 246 12.92 7.58 -9.78
CA LEU A 246 12.16 8.59 -10.52
C LEU A 246 12.16 9.93 -9.78
N ASN A 247 11.97 11.02 -10.53
CA ASN A 247 12.00 12.36 -9.97
C ASN A 247 10.72 12.70 -9.21
N LEU A 248 10.86 12.95 -7.92
CA LEU A 248 9.81 13.45 -7.05
C LEU A 248 9.50 14.92 -7.35
N ILE A 249 8.23 15.28 -7.21
CA ILE A 249 7.70 16.64 -7.37
C ILE A 249 7.32 17.18 -5.99
N LYS A 250 7.64 18.45 -5.70
CA LYS A 250 7.10 19.14 -4.53
C LYS A 250 5.70 19.62 -4.82
N MET A 251 4.78 19.30 -3.92
CA MET A 251 3.39 19.75 -4.02
C MET A 251 3.08 20.84 -3.02
N LYS A 252 2.34 21.85 -3.47
CA LYS A 252 1.74 22.82 -2.54
C LYS A 252 0.57 22.15 -1.83
N ASN A 253 0.67 22.03 -0.51
CA ASN A 253 -0.38 21.43 0.31
C ASN A 253 -1.53 22.40 0.57
N ARG A 254 -2.56 21.95 1.30
CA ARG A 254 -3.74 22.74 1.61
C ARG A 254 -3.42 24.02 2.38
N ASP A 255 -2.41 23.99 3.24
CA ASP A 255 -1.97 25.13 4.06
C ASP A 255 -1.01 26.08 3.33
N GLY A 256 -0.74 25.82 2.04
CA GLY A 256 0.06 26.71 1.17
C GLY A 256 1.55 26.39 1.15
N ASN A 257 2.03 25.36 1.83
CA ASN A 257 3.44 25.00 1.89
C ASN A 257 3.84 24.07 0.73
N PHE A 258 4.99 24.32 0.10
CA PHE A 258 5.60 23.38 -0.83
C PHE A 258 6.37 22.31 -0.07
N ILE A 259 5.86 21.09 -0.07
CA ILE A 259 6.43 19.96 0.65
C ILE A 259 6.86 18.85 -0.30
N SER A 260 7.88 18.12 0.09
CA SER A 260 8.21 16.82 -0.49
C SER A 260 7.43 15.72 0.24
N VAL A 261 7.14 14.65 -0.46
CA VAL A 261 6.53 13.48 0.18
C VAL A 261 7.51 12.88 1.21
N SER A 262 7.00 12.58 2.41
CA SER A 262 7.73 11.86 3.45
C SER A 262 6.76 10.98 4.26
N PRO A 263 7.24 9.95 4.96
CA PRO A 263 6.41 9.16 5.88
C PRO A 263 5.70 10.03 6.91
N GLU A 264 6.37 11.03 7.48
CA GLU A 264 5.84 11.95 8.49
C GLU A 264 4.70 12.78 7.91
N GLY A 265 4.86 13.31 6.70
CA GLY A 265 3.81 14.08 6.00
C GLY A 265 2.58 13.22 5.68
N VAL A 266 2.78 11.94 5.37
CA VAL A 266 1.70 10.96 5.17
C VAL A 266 0.99 10.64 6.49
N MET A 267 1.74 10.41 7.57
CA MET A 267 1.18 10.18 8.90
C MET A 267 0.41 11.42 9.39
N ALA A 268 0.92 12.63 9.11
CA ALA A 268 0.23 13.88 9.43
C ALA A 268 -1.15 13.97 8.76
N ALA A 269 -1.30 13.50 7.52
CA ALA A 269 -2.61 13.44 6.86
C ALA A 269 -3.61 12.56 7.61
N SER A 270 -3.16 11.44 8.16
CA SER A 270 -3.99 10.55 8.97
C SER A 270 -4.29 11.14 10.35
N SER A 271 -3.30 11.76 11.01
CA SER A 271 -3.48 12.40 12.32
C SER A 271 -4.45 13.59 12.27
N ASN A 272 -4.43 14.35 11.18
CA ASN A 272 -5.28 15.53 10.99
C ASN A 272 -6.68 15.20 10.45
N ALA A 273 -6.91 13.94 10.09
CA ALA A 273 -8.22 13.47 9.65
C ALA A 273 -9.12 13.13 10.85
N LYS A 274 -10.44 13.22 10.63
CA LYS A 274 -11.42 12.81 11.64
C LYS A 274 -11.75 11.34 11.44
N TRP A 275 -11.35 10.50 12.40
CA TRP A 275 -11.68 9.09 12.41
C TRP A 275 -12.87 8.83 13.33
N ASN A 276 -13.95 8.26 12.78
CA ASN A 276 -15.16 7.96 13.52
C ASN A 276 -15.60 6.51 13.25
N VAL A 277 -15.81 5.77 14.33
CA VAL A 277 -16.30 4.38 14.28
C VAL A 277 -17.71 4.32 13.72
N GLU A 278 -18.58 5.28 14.10
CA GLU A 278 -19.99 5.34 13.68
C GLU A 278 -20.14 5.55 12.17
N ASP A 279 -19.16 6.21 11.54
CA ASP A 279 -19.07 6.41 10.09
C ASP A 279 -18.33 5.24 9.38
N GLY A 280 -18.06 4.14 10.11
CA GLY A 280 -17.32 2.98 9.57
C GLY A 280 -15.88 3.33 9.20
N PHE A 281 -15.25 4.27 9.90
CA PHE A 281 -13.91 4.80 9.57
C PHE A 281 -13.78 5.32 8.12
N TYR A 282 -14.89 5.72 7.50
CA TYR A 282 -14.86 6.24 6.13
C TYR A 282 -14.03 7.51 6.04
N ASN A 283 -12.90 7.45 5.35
CA ASN A 283 -12.06 8.61 5.13
C ASN A 283 -11.27 8.53 3.83
N ILE A 284 -11.32 9.59 3.05
CA ILE A 284 -10.47 9.79 1.87
C ILE A 284 -9.43 10.85 2.24
N LEU A 285 -8.22 10.42 2.58
CA LEU A 285 -7.16 11.22 3.16
C LEU A 285 -6.48 12.20 2.19
N THR A 286 -7.10 12.50 1.05
CA THR A 286 -6.56 13.51 0.12
C THR A 286 -6.83 14.92 0.64
N ASN A 287 -5.84 15.81 0.49
CA ASN A 287 -5.92 17.24 0.80
C ASN A 287 -6.30 17.56 2.26
N GLN A 288 -5.76 16.80 3.22
CA GLN A 288 -5.99 17.08 4.64
C GLN A 288 -5.26 18.37 5.08
N PRO A 289 -5.75 19.07 6.12
CA PRO A 289 -5.09 20.26 6.66
C PRO A 289 -3.78 19.89 7.37
N GLY A 290 -2.93 20.90 7.60
CA GLY A 290 -1.68 20.80 8.35
C GLY A 290 -0.46 21.22 7.51
N PRO A 291 0.48 21.96 8.12
CA PRO A 291 1.59 22.58 7.40
C PRO A 291 2.54 21.56 6.75
N GLU A 292 2.68 20.37 7.32
CA GLU A 292 3.54 19.30 6.83
C GLU A 292 2.78 18.17 6.11
N THR A 293 1.44 18.30 5.96
CA THR A 293 0.58 17.23 5.45
C THR A 293 0.76 17.01 3.97
N TRP A 294 1.11 15.75 3.60
CA TRP A 294 1.17 15.34 2.20
C TRP A 294 -0.25 15.20 1.61
N PRO A 295 -0.53 15.76 0.42
CA PRO A 295 -1.90 15.82 -0.11
C PRO A 295 -2.42 14.53 -0.73
N PHE A 296 -1.57 13.51 -0.97
CA PHE A 296 -1.96 12.29 -1.69
C PHE A 296 -1.74 11.05 -0.84
N VAL A 297 -2.68 10.79 0.05
CA VAL A 297 -2.65 9.63 0.95
C VAL A 297 -3.88 8.78 0.71
N MET A 298 -3.66 7.49 0.68
CA MET A 298 -4.68 6.45 0.72
C MET A 298 -4.55 5.63 2.02
N THR A 299 -5.64 5.00 2.39
CA THR A 299 -5.70 4.11 3.55
C THR A 299 -5.92 2.69 3.08
N GLY A 300 -5.13 1.75 3.58
CA GLY A 300 -5.43 0.33 3.48
C GLY A 300 -6.45 -0.05 4.55
N TYR A 301 -7.52 -0.74 4.15
CA TYR A 301 -8.59 -1.19 5.03
C TYR A 301 -8.66 -2.70 5.10
N ALA A 302 -9.02 -3.22 6.26
CA ALA A 302 -9.58 -4.54 6.41
C ALA A 302 -11.09 -4.42 6.64
N THR A 303 -11.86 -5.33 6.04
CA THR A 303 -13.32 -5.43 6.20
C THR A 303 -13.66 -6.84 6.65
N ILE A 304 -14.52 -6.97 7.66
CA ILE A 304 -14.99 -8.23 8.24
C ILE A 304 -16.51 -8.25 8.34
N LYS A 305 -17.11 -9.43 8.52
CA LYS A 305 -18.54 -9.57 8.81
C LYS A 305 -18.83 -9.35 10.30
N LEU A 306 -19.93 -8.69 10.61
CA LEU A 306 -20.46 -8.58 11.98
C LEU A 306 -21.11 -9.89 12.44
N GLU A 307 -21.72 -10.63 11.50
CA GLU A 307 -22.29 -11.97 11.73
C GLU A 307 -21.55 -13.01 10.87
N PRO A 308 -20.39 -13.47 11.31
CA PRO A 308 -19.58 -14.41 10.55
C PRO A 308 -20.15 -15.83 10.60
N ALA A 309 -19.89 -16.62 9.55
CA ALA A 309 -20.25 -18.03 9.52
C ALA A 309 -19.48 -18.86 10.57
N ASN A 310 -18.29 -18.42 10.97
CA ASN A 310 -17.47 -19.06 12.00
C ASN A 310 -17.02 -18.05 13.07
N PRO A 311 -17.75 -17.90 14.18
CA PRO A 311 -17.41 -16.95 15.25
C PRO A 311 -16.05 -17.21 15.91
N LYS A 312 -15.59 -18.46 15.98
CA LYS A 312 -14.26 -18.79 16.53
C LYS A 312 -13.13 -18.19 15.67
N ASN A 313 -13.25 -18.25 14.35
CA ASN A 313 -12.30 -17.61 13.43
C ASN A 313 -12.27 -16.10 13.65
N THR A 314 -13.43 -15.49 13.84
CA THR A 314 -13.53 -14.04 13.99
C THR A 314 -12.83 -13.53 15.25
N LYS A 315 -12.94 -14.23 16.37
CA LYS A 315 -12.20 -13.86 17.60
C LYS A 315 -10.69 -13.87 17.36
N THR A 316 -10.19 -14.90 16.67
CA THR A 316 -8.78 -15.00 16.30
C THR A 316 -8.39 -13.92 15.29
N LEU A 317 -9.26 -13.62 14.32
CA LEU A 317 -9.05 -12.57 13.32
C LEU A 317 -8.98 -11.18 13.95
N LEU A 318 -9.86 -10.84 14.90
CA LEU A 318 -9.79 -9.58 15.64
C LEU A 318 -8.50 -9.45 16.45
N HIS A 319 -8.08 -10.55 17.10
CA HIS A 319 -6.82 -10.59 17.81
C HIS A 319 -5.60 -10.45 16.87
N PHE A 320 -5.65 -11.08 15.69
CA PHE A 320 -4.62 -10.92 14.66
C PHE A 320 -4.45 -9.44 14.28
N PHE A 321 -5.53 -8.72 13.99
CA PHE A 321 -5.46 -7.30 13.67
C PHE A 321 -5.05 -6.43 14.86
N ASP A 322 -5.51 -6.73 16.09
CA ASP A 322 -5.06 -6.00 17.29
C ASP A 322 -3.54 -6.13 17.50
N VAL A 323 -2.99 -7.33 17.30
CA VAL A 323 -1.55 -7.58 17.38
C VAL A 323 -0.79 -6.84 16.28
N GLY A 324 -1.27 -6.90 15.02
CA GLY A 324 -0.67 -6.21 13.89
C GLY A 324 -0.64 -4.69 14.10
N LEU A 325 -1.75 -4.10 14.49
CA LEU A 325 -1.86 -2.66 14.76
C LEU A 325 -1.02 -2.20 15.96
N LYS A 326 -0.80 -3.07 16.96
CA LYS A 326 -0.04 -2.73 18.17
C LYS A 326 1.47 -2.89 18.00
N ARG A 327 1.89 -3.94 17.29
CA ARG A 327 3.29 -4.40 17.28
C ARG A 327 3.90 -4.48 15.88
N GLY A 328 3.07 -4.41 14.86
CA GLY A 328 3.45 -4.63 13.46
C GLY A 328 3.91 -3.37 12.72
N GLN A 329 4.37 -2.33 13.41
CA GLN A 329 4.76 -1.08 12.76
C GLN A 329 5.96 -1.26 11.81
N LEU A 330 6.95 -2.05 12.22
CA LEU A 330 8.12 -2.35 11.38
C LEU A 330 7.75 -3.22 10.18
N GLU A 331 6.80 -4.13 10.38
CA GLU A 331 6.28 -4.98 9.30
C GLU A 331 5.51 -4.13 8.25
N VAL A 332 4.79 -3.07 8.67
CA VAL A 332 4.15 -2.13 7.75
C VAL A 332 5.19 -1.47 6.85
N VAL A 333 6.30 -1.00 7.43
CA VAL A 333 7.43 -0.42 6.66
C VAL A 333 8.06 -1.46 5.74
N SER A 334 8.24 -2.69 6.22
CA SER A 334 8.79 -3.80 5.40
C SER A 334 7.86 -4.21 4.25
N ALA A 335 6.56 -3.88 4.34
CA ALA A 335 5.59 -4.06 3.28
C ALA A 335 5.57 -2.92 2.25
N ASP A 336 6.50 -1.96 2.34
CA ASP A 336 6.53 -0.72 1.54
C ASP A 336 5.32 0.22 1.79
N LEU A 337 4.72 0.12 2.96
CA LEU A 337 3.60 0.94 3.41
C LEU A 337 4.03 1.87 4.56
N ILE A 338 3.13 2.75 4.96
CA ILE A 338 3.39 3.69 6.05
C ILE A 338 2.46 3.32 7.22
N PRO A 339 2.99 3.25 8.45
CA PRO A 339 2.19 2.95 9.63
C PRO A 339 1.11 3.99 9.89
N LEU A 340 0.03 3.56 10.53
CA LEU A 340 -0.94 4.49 11.13
C LEU A 340 -0.30 5.19 12.33
N PRO A 341 -0.62 6.47 12.59
CA PRO A 341 -0.27 7.11 13.87
C PRO A 341 -0.83 6.32 15.03
N ASP A 342 -0.09 6.25 16.15
CA ASP A 342 -0.49 5.49 17.34
C ASP A 342 -1.87 5.90 17.85
N SER A 343 -2.18 7.20 17.83
CA SER A 343 -3.50 7.72 18.22
C SER A 343 -4.64 7.17 17.39
N VAL A 344 -4.40 6.97 16.08
CA VAL A 344 -5.39 6.37 15.16
C VAL A 344 -5.48 4.87 15.37
N ALA A 345 -4.35 4.19 15.49
CA ALA A 345 -4.30 2.76 15.79
C ALA A 345 -5.03 2.41 17.10
N ASP A 346 -4.90 3.25 18.14
CA ASP A 346 -5.57 3.04 19.43
C ASP A 346 -7.10 3.18 19.33
N ILE A 347 -7.61 4.14 18.54
CA ILE A 347 -9.06 4.27 18.26
C ILE A 347 -9.57 2.99 17.58
N ILE A 348 -8.85 2.50 16.57
CA ILE A 348 -9.24 1.28 15.84
C ILE A 348 -9.21 0.08 16.78
N ARG A 349 -8.16 -0.10 17.57
CA ARG A 349 -8.02 -1.19 18.52
C ARG A 349 -9.10 -1.17 19.61
N ALA A 350 -9.50 0.01 20.07
CA ALA A 350 -10.64 0.16 20.97
C ALA A 350 -11.95 -0.29 20.30
N ALA A 351 -12.17 0.10 19.05
CA ALA A 351 -13.33 -0.32 18.27
C ALA A 351 -13.38 -1.83 18.04
N LEU A 352 -12.25 -2.47 17.69
CA LEU A 352 -12.16 -3.92 17.52
C LEU A 352 -12.55 -4.68 18.78
N LYS A 353 -12.19 -4.17 19.97
CA LYS A 353 -12.57 -4.79 21.25
C LYS A 353 -14.05 -4.63 21.60
N GLN A 354 -14.70 -3.59 21.08
CA GLN A 354 -16.13 -3.33 21.32
C GLN A 354 -17.04 -4.08 20.33
N GLN A 355 -16.48 -4.66 19.25
CA GLN A 355 -17.29 -5.43 18.32
C GLN A 355 -17.80 -6.70 19.01
N ASN A 356 -19.04 -6.63 19.47
CA ASN A 356 -19.83 -7.79 19.90
C ASN A 356 -20.19 -8.59 18.66
N ILE A 357 -19.27 -9.44 18.21
CA ILE A 357 -19.54 -10.35 17.11
C ILE A 357 -20.42 -11.46 17.69
N ALA A 358 -21.63 -11.60 17.15
CA ALA A 358 -22.65 -12.53 17.60
C ALA A 358 -22.04 -13.92 17.89
N GLY A 359 -22.01 -14.32 19.17
CA GLY A 359 -21.42 -15.60 19.59
C GLY A 359 -20.68 -15.57 20.93
N HIS A 360 -20.87 -14.54 21.75
CA HIS A 360 -20.45 -14.53 23.16
C HIS A 360 -21.64 -14.64 24.09
#